data_36cb3ac6badb8c33131f157a1c5a0c39
#
_entry.id   36cb3ac6badb8c33131f157a1c5a0c39
#
_cell.length_a   1.000
_cell.length_b   1.000
_cell.length_c   1.000
_cell.angle_alpha   90.00
_cell.angle_beta   90.00
_cell.angle_gamma   90.00
#
_symmetry.space_group_name_H-M   'P 1'
#
loop_
_entity.id
_entity.type
_entity.pdbx_description
1 polymer ?
#
loop_
_entity_poly.entity_id
_entity_poly.type
_entity_poly.pdbx_seq_one_letter_code
_entity_poly.pdbx_strand_id
1 'polypeptide(L)'
;MVFFSGKYNYSNIFIGFRTMENQRVNPLAGHFRQPAIYLKLPSRGRWWGENALNMPANSELPVFPMSAKDEIILRTPDALLNGQGLVDVIQSCCPNIQDAWLMPSIDVDAVLIAIRIATYGNSMSFDSKCPHCGESNTHEVDLGSTLSKLETPDY
;
A
#
# COMPACT_ATOMS: atom_id res chain seq x y z
N MET A 1 -38.30 -12.24 68.77
CA MET A 1 -37.20 -11.31 68.54
C MET A 1 -35.96 -12.11 68.19
N VAL A 2 -35.82 -12.54 66.96
CA VAL A 2 -34.55 -13.04 66.39
C VAL A 2 -34.63 -12.84 64.85
N PHE A 3 -33.74 -12.03 64.38
CA PHE A 3 -33.54 -11.74 62.91
C PHE A 3 -32.80 -12.90 62.24
N PHE A 4 -33.33 -13.47 61.16
CA PHE A 4 -32.58 -14.29 60.28
C PHE A 4 -32.40 -13.57 58.93
N SER A 5 -31.18 -13.09 58.71
CA SER A 5 -30.67 -12.53 57.47
C SER A 5 -30.28 -13.71 56.58
N GLY A 6 -31.08 -14.02 55.56
CA GLY A 6 -30.73 -14.97 54.51
C GLY A 6 -30.19 -14.23 53.30
N LYS A 7 -28.86 -14.23 53.15
CA LYS A 7 -28.20 -13.78 51.92
C LYS A 7 -28.36 -14.84 50.84
N TYR A 8 -29.23 -14.61 49.88
CA TYR A 8 -29.24 -15.39 48.64
C TYR A 8 -28.16 -14.86 47.70
N ASN A 9 -27.14 -15.68 47.52
CA ASN A 9 -26.03 -15.47 46.60
C ASN A 9 -26.46 -15.97 45.22
N TYR A 10 -26.90 -15.09 44.32
CA TYR A 10 -27.12 -15.40 42.92
C TYR A 10 -25.78 -15.43 42.23
N SER A 11 -25.17 -16.63 42.19
CA SER A 11 -24.01 -16.91 41.34
C SER A 11 -24.42 -16.81 39.88
N ASN A 12 -23.84 -15.87 39.21
CA ASN A 12 -23.94 -15.60 37.78
C ASN A 12 -23.70 -16.87 36.92
N ILE A 13 -24.77 -17.40 36.34
CA ILE A 13 -24.64 -18.24 35.15
C ILE A 13 -24.70 -17.28 33.93
N PHE A 14 -23.57 -16.65 33.61
CA PHE A 14 -23.37 -16.06 32.28
C PHE A 14 -23.16 -17.20 31.27
N ILE A 15 -24.24 -17.70 30.71
CA ILE A 15 -24.18 -18.45 29.46
C ILE A 15 -23.79 -17.43 28.42
N GLY A 16 -22.53 -17.47 28.03
CA GLY A 16 -22.00 -16.67 26.93
C GLY A 16 -22.72 -17.00 25.64
N PHE A 17 -23.73 -16.23 25.31
CA PHE A 17 -24.19 -16.11 23.92
C PHE A 17 -23.04 -15.47 23.15
N ARG A 18 -22.19 -16.31 22.59
CA ARG A 18 -21.30 -15.94 21.50
C ARG A 18 -22.23 -15.66 20.33
N THR A 19 -22.65 -14.43 20.15
CA THR A 19 -23.25 -13.95 18.92
C THR A 19 -22.23 -14.26 17.84
N MET A 20 -22.48 -15.28 17.06
CA MET A 20 -21.83 -15.45 15.75
C MET A 20 -22.29 -14.25 14.95
N GLU A 21 -21.47 -13.21 14.98
CA GLU A 21 -21.55 -12.08 14.07
C GLU A 21 -21.37 -12.70 12.68
N ASN A 22 -22.49 -12.94 12.06
CA ASN A 22 -22.56 -13.43 10.69
C ASN A 22 -21.98 -12.30 9.82
N GLN A 23 -20.65 -12.31 9.64
CA GLN A 23 -19.98 -11.42 8.71
C GLN A 23 -20.61 -11.70 7.36
N ARG A 24 -21.60 -10.89 7.02
CA ARG A 24 -22.18 -10.87 5.68
C ARG A 24 -21.05 -10.49 4.74
N VAL A 25 -20.42 -11.51 4.16
CA VAL A 25 -19.44 -11.28 3.10
C VAL A 25 -20.15 -10.45 2.04
N ASN A 26 -19.69 -9.21 1.87
CA ASN A 26 -20.26 -8.34 0.84
C ASN A 26 -20.08 -9.02 -0.52
N PRO A 27 -21.15 -9.42 -1.22
CA PRO A 27 -21.02 -10.11 -2.51
C PRO A 27 -20.32 -9.26 -3.57
N LEU A 28 -20.26 -7.94 -3.36
CA LEU A 28 -19.56 -7.02 -4.25
C LEU A 28 -18.06 -6.85 -3.90
N ALA A 29 -17.60 -7.45 -2.79
CA ALA A 29 -16.19 -7.29 -2.37
C ALA A 29 -15.19 -7.73 -3.47
N GLY A 30 -15.53 -8.76 -4.26
CA GLY A 30 -14.71 -9.21 -5.39
C GLY A 30 -14.66 -8.24 -6.57
N HIS A 31 -15.56 -7.25 -6.63
CA HIS A 31 -15.58 -6.21 -7.67
C HIS A 31 -14.82 -4.94 -7.26
N PHE A 32 -14.47 -4.83 -5.99
CA PHE A 32 -13.64 -3.72 -5.51
C PHE A 32 -12.17 -4.05 -5.71
N ARG A 33 -11.42 -3.05 -6.12
CA ARG A 33 -9.96 -3.10 -6.20
C ARG A 33 -9.38 -3.47 -4.83
N GLN A 34 -8.58 -4.52 -4.77
CA GLN A 34 -7.94 -4.99 -3.54
C GLN A 34 -6.47 -4.58 -3.53
N PRO A 35 -5.89 -4.27 -2.35
CA PRO A 35 -4.45 -4.05 -2.27
C PRO A 35 -3.70 -5.33 -2.64
N ALA A 36 -2.71 -5.21 -3.52
CA ALA A 36 -1.88 -6.32 -3.95
C ALA A 36 -0.66 -6.52 -3.05
N ILE A 37 -0.12 -5.42 -2.52
CA ILE A 37 1.03 -5.44 -1.60
C ILE A 37 0.86 -4.36 -0.51
N TYR A 38 1.65 -4.51 0.56
CA TYR A 38 1.76 -3.53 1.64
C TYR A 38 3.18 -3.00 1.67
N LEU A 39 3.34 -1.68 1.62
CA LEU A 39 4.62 -0.99 1.52
C LEU A 39 4.98 -0.33 2.86
N LYS A 40 6.18 -0.61 3.35
CA LYS A 40 6.83 0.21 4.38
C LYS A 40 7.60 1.33 3.70
N LEU A 41 7.25 2.57 4.01
CA LEU A 41 7.95 3.71 3.43
C LEU A 41 9.40 3.78 3.94
N PRO A 42 10.39 4.01 3.07
CA PRO A 42 11.77 4.26 3.48
C PRO A 42 11.90 5.40 4.49
N SER A 43 11.18 6.51 4.30
CA SER A 43 11.17 7.64 5.23
C SER A 43 10.51 7.33 6.58
N ARG A 44 9.80 6.21 6.71
CA ARG A 44 8.96 5.89 7.89
C ARG A 44 7.92 6.97 8.19
N GLY A 45 7.45 7.67 7.16
CA GLY A 45 6.50 8.78 7.28
C GLY A 45 7.12 10.10 7.74
N ARG A 46 8.44 10.22 7.79
CA ARG A 46 9.14 11.47 8.10
C ARG A 46 9.19 12.38 6.86
N TRP A 47 9.31 13.69 7.09
CA TRP A 47 9.48 14.72 6.04
C TRP A 47 8.31 14.83 5.05
N TRP A 48 7.16 14.29 5.37
CA TRP A 48 5.94 14.54 4.63
C TRP A 48 5.34 15.90 4.99
N GLY A 49 4.69 16.53 4.02
CA GLY A 49 3.91 17.75 4.28
C GLY A 49 2.71 17.49 5.20
N GLU A 50 2.19 18.54 5.81
CA GLU A 50 1.01 18.44 6.67
C GLU A 50 -0.18 17.86 5.90
N ASN A 51 -0.82 16.86 6.48
CA ASN A 51 -1.98 16.15 5.89
C ASN A 51 -1.74 15.47 4.53
N ALA A 52 -0.48 15.38 4.07
CA ALA A 52 -0.16 14.74 2.79
C ALA A 52 -0.19 13.20 2.86
N LEU A 53 -0.02 12.63 4.05
CA LEU A 53 0.01 11.20 4.29
C LEU A 53 -0.88 10.81 5.48
N ASN A 54 -1.78 9.87 5.25
CA ASN A 54 -2.54 9.21 6.32
C ASN A 54 -1.91 7.84 6.62
N MET A 55 -0.94 7.81 7.54
CA MET A 55 -0.22 6.59 7.88
C MET A 55 -1.11 5.63 8.67
N PRO A 56 -1.29 4.38 8.20
CA PRO A 56 -1.98 3.35 8.96
C PRO A 56 -1.26 2.98 10.26
N ALA A 57 -2.00 2.48 11.25
CA ALA A 57 -1.45 2.13 12.57
C ALA A 57 -0.34 1.05 12.52
N ASN A 58 -0.36 0.19 11.50
CA ASN A 58 0.67 -0.83 11.26
C ASN A 58 1.90 -0.30 10.51
N SER A 59 1.93 0.99 10.16
CA SER A 59 3.00 1.63 9.38
C SER A 59 3.24 0.99 7.99
N GLU A 60 2.21 0.35 7.43
CA GLU A 60 2.25 -0.25 6.10
C GLU A 60 1.16 0.35 5.22
N LEU A 61 1.54 0.92 4.08
CA LEU A 61 0.61 1.47 3.10
C LEU A 61 0.05 0.38 2.21
N PRO A 62 -1.27 0.27 2.08
CA PRO A 62 -1.87 -0.60 1.07
C PRO A 62 -1.62 -0.01 -0.33
N VAL A 63 -1.07 -0.81 -1.22
CA VAL A 63 -0.79 -0.44 -2.62
C VAL A 63 -1.67 -1.29 -3.53
N PHE A 64 -2.44 -0.59 -4.36
CA PHE A 64 -3.37 -1.18 -5.31
C PHE A 64 -2.74 -1.26 -6.70
N PRO A 65 -3.08 -2.28 -7.50
CA PRO A 65 -2.64 -2.33 -8.88
C PRO A 65 -3.22 -1.17 -9.69
N MET A 66 -2.56 -0.72 -10.73
CA MET A 66 -3.07 0.32 -11.63
C MET A 66 -4.37 -0.11 -12.30
N SER A 67 -5.27 0.83 -12.50
CA SER A 67 -6.44 0.66 -13.34
C SER A 67 -6.09 0.97 -14.80
N ALA A 68 -6.97 0.56 -15.74
CA ALA A 68 -6.79 0.91 -17.16
C ALA A 68 -6.70 2.42 -17.38
N LYS A 69 -7.41 3.22 -16.56
CA LYS A 69 -7.31 4.69 -16.58
C LYS A 69 -5.91 5.15 -16.22
N ASP A 70 -5.31 4.59 -15.16
CA ASP A 70 -3.97 4.95 -14.70
C ASP A 70 -2.93 4.62 -15.77
N GLU A 71 -3.05 3.47 -16.43
CA GLU A 71 -2.17 3.08 -17.55
C GLU A 71 -2.26 4.05 -18.74
N ILE A 72 -3.46 4.53 -19.06
CA ILE A 72 -3.65 5.51 -20.14
C ILE A 72 -2.98 6.83 -19.76
N ILE A 73 -3.11 7.28 -18.51
CA ILE A 73 -2.46 8.51 -18.02
C ILE A 73 -0.94 8.40 -18.18
N LEU A 74 -0.32 7.27 -17.78
CA LEU A 74 1.12 7.06 -17.91
C LEU A 74 1.61 6.96 -19.37
N ARG A 75 0.71 6.71 -20.34
CA ARG A 75 1.05 6.71 -21.78
C ARG A 75 0.82 8.06 -22.46
N THR A 76 0.28 9.03 -21.72
CA THR A 76 -0.01 10.37 -22.24
C THR A 76 1.19 11.29 -21.98
N PRO A 77 1.95 11.71 -23.00
CA PRO A 77 3.18 12.48 -22.81
C PRO A 77 2.98 13.78 -22.02
N ASP A 78 1.91 14.52 -22.31
CA ASP A 78 1.64 15.81 -21.67
C ASP A 78 1.39 15.66 -20.16
N ALA A 79 0.73 14.56 -19.73
CA ALA A 79 0.48 14.27 -18.33
C ALA A 79 1.78 13.91 -17.57
N LEU A 80 2.75 13.32 -18.24
CA LEU A 80 4.06 12.99 -17.66
C LEU A 80 4.97 14.21 -17.59
N LEU A 81 4.95 15.08 -18.60
CA LEU A 81 5.83 16.25 -18.68
C LEU A 81 5.59 17.25 -17.55
N ASN A 82 4.34 17.42 -17.13
CA ASN A 82 3.98 18.33 -16.03
C ASN A 82 3.96 17.65 -14.65
N GLY A 83 4.21 16.33 -14.58
CA GLY A 83 4.21 15.54 -13.35
C GLY A 83 2.82 15.21 -12.78
N GLN A 84 1.76 15.86 -13.26
CA GLN A 84 0.40 15.66 -12.72
C GLN A 84 -0.08 14.23 -12.94
N GLY A 85 0.20 13.63 -14.10
CA GLY A 85 -0.18 12.26 -14.38
C GLY A 85 0.45 11.26 -13.41
N LEU A 86 1.69 11.50 -12.98
CA LEU A 86 2.36 10.67 -11.99
C LEU A 86 1.70 10.79 -10.62
N VAL A 87 1.38 12.01 -10.19
CA VAL A 87 0.66 12.30 -8.94
C VAL A 87 -0.70 11.61 -8.94
N ASP A 88 -1.47 11.74 -10.02
CA ASP A 88 -2.79 11.13 -10.14
C ASP A 88 -2.73 9.60 -10.02
N VAL A 89 -1.72 8.97 -10.63
CA VAL A 89 -1.52 7.52 -10.55
C VAL A 89 -1.11 7.09 -9.14
N ILE A 90 -0.20 7.82 -8.49
CA ILE A 90 0.21 7.54 -7.12
C ILE A 90 -0.99 7.61 -6.17
N GLN A 91 -1.78 8.67 -6.23
CA GLN A 91 -2.95 8.85 -5.37
C GLN A 91 -4.05 7.83 -5.67
N SER A 92 -4.20 7.41 -6.94
CA SER A 92 -5.12 6.34 -7.32
C SER A 92 -4.70 4.98 -6.75
N CYS A 93 -3.41 4.67 -6.76
CA CYS A 93 -2.87 3.39 -6.32
C CYS A 93 -2.59 3.33 -4.81
N CYS A 94 -2.39 4.48 -4.17
CA CYS A 94 -2.13 4.59 -2.73
C CYS A 94 -3.10 5.60 -2.10
N PRO A 95 -4.34 5.23 -1.77
CA PRO A 95 -5.36 6.17 -1.25
C PRO A 95 -4.98 6.85 0.07
N ASN A 96 -4.01 6.31 0.79
CA ASN A 96 -3.47 6.92 2.00
C ASN A 96 -2.58 8.14 1.74
N ILE A 97 -2.11 8.31 0.50
CA ILE A 97 -1.35 9.48 0.06
C ILE A 97 -2.35 10.52 -0.44
N GLN A 98 -2.56 11.57 0.35
CA GLN A 98 -3.54 12.63 0.06
C GLN A 98 -2.97 13.68 -0.91
N ASP A 99 -1.67 13.96 -0.78
CA ASP A 99 -0.95 14.88 -1.67
C ASP A 99 0.44 14.34 -2.01
N ALA A 100 0.58 13.80 -3.22
CA ALA A 100 1.84 13.23 -3.68
C ALA A 100 2.87 14.29 -4.10
N TRP A 101 2.49 15.58 -4.26
CA TRP A 101 3.44 16.66 -4.49
C TRP A 101 4.32 16.94 -3.27
N LEU A 102 3.82 16.65 -2.07
CA LEU A 102 4.52 16.85 -0.81
C LEU A 102 5.29 15.60 -0.34
N MET A 103 5.44 14.61 -1.22
CA MET A 103 6.12 13.35 -0.92
C MET A 103 7.65 13.51 -0.98
N PRO A 104 8.39 12.99 0.01
CA PRO A 104 9.86 12.93 -0.04
C PRO A 104 10.34 12.09 -1.23
N SER A 105 11.41 12.53 -1.90
CA SER A 105 11.93 11.86 -3.11
C SER A 105 12.29 10.40 -2.89
N ILE A 106 12.79 10.04 -1.71
CA ILE A 106 13.10 8.65 -1.37
C ILE A 106 11.86 7.75 -1.35
N ASP A 107 10.71 8.29 -0.98
CA ASP A 107 9.46 7.55 -0.95
C ASP A 107 8.83 7.45 -2.35
N VAL A 108 9.10 8.41 -3.24
CA VAL A 108 8.62 8.38 -4.64
C VAL A 108 9.08 7.12 -5.33
N ASP A 109 10.38 6.84 -5.29
CA ASP A 109 10.96 5.65 -5.93
C ASP A 109 10.36 4.35 -5.36
N ALA A 110 10.26 4.27 -4.02
CA ALA A 110 9.69 3.12 -3.35
C ALA A 110 8.22 2.89 -3.73
N VAL A 111 7.41 3.94 -3.76
CA VAL A 111 5.99 3.88 -4.14
C VAL A 111 5.83 3.48 -5.61
N LEU A 112 6.63 4.00 -6.52
CA LEU A 112 6.57 3.64 -7.94
C LEU A 112 6.96 2.18 -8.18
N ILE A 113 8.00 1.69 -7.52
CA ILE A 113 8.38 0.27 -7.56
C ILE A 113 7.26 -0.60 -6.99
N ALA A 114 6.66 -0.19 -5.87
CA ALA A 114 5.56 -0.90 -5.26
C ALA A 114 4.31 -0.97 -6.17
N ILE A 115 3.94 0.13 -6.83
CA ILE A 115 2.84 0.17 -7.81
C ILE A 115 3.15 -0.75 -9.00
N ARG A 116 4.41 -0.76 -9.46
CA ARG A 116 4.84 -1.65 -10.55
C ARG A 116 4.72 -3.12 -10.16
N ILE A 117 5.15 -3.47 -8.94
CA ILE A 117 5.02 -4.83 -8.38
C ILE A 117 3.54 -5.21 -8.24
N ALA A 118 2.72 -4.31 -7.70
CA ALA A 118 1.29 -4.55 -7.51
C ALA A 118 0.54 -4.80 -8.82
N THR A 119 1.00 -4.20 -9.93
CA THR A 119 0.33 -4.27 -11.23
C THR A 119 0.82 -5.44 -12.08
N TYR A 120 2.13 -5.67 -12.12
CA TYR A 120 2.76 -6.59 -13.09
C TYR A 120 3.60 -7.70 -12.44
N GLY A 121 3.73 -7.70 -11.10
CA GLY A 121 4.53 -8.66 -10.36
C GLY A 121 5.98 -8.22 -10.15
N ASN A 122 6.73 -9.04 -9.41
CA ASN A 122 8.09 -8.73 -8.94
C ASN A 122 9.16 -8.73 -10.04
N SER A 123 9.00 -9.57 -11.06
CA SER A 123 10.01 -9.69 -12.11
C SER A 123 9.86 -8.61 -13.17
N MET A 124 10.99 -8.03 -13.57
CA MET A 124 11.09 -7.08 -14.65
C MET A 124 12.26 -7.44 -15.55
N SER A 125 11.99 -7.70 -16.83
CA SER A 125 13.02 -7.91 -17.82
C SER A 125 13.18 -6.67 -18.72
N PHE A 126 14.39 -6.35 -19.08
CA PHE A 126 14.70 -5.29 -20.05
C PHE A 126 15.91 -5.69 -20.90
N ASP A 127 15.89 -5.24 -22.13
CA ASP A 127 16.98 -5.45 -23.06
C ASP A 127 17.89 -4.23 -23.09
N SER A 128 19.19 -4.46 -23.02
CA SER A 128 20.20 -3.42 -23.20
C SER A 128 21.15 -3.79 -24.35
N LYS A 129 21.61 -2.78 -25.08
CA LYS A 129 22.64 -2.96 -26.11
C LYS A 129 23.98 -2.51 -25.59
N CYS A 130 24.98 -3.36 -25.71
CA CYS A 130 26.34 -2.99 -25.39
C CYS A 130 26.79 -1.83 -26.27
N PRO A 131 27.25 -0.69 -25.73
CA PRO A 131 27.70 0.45 -26.56
C PRO A 131 29.00 0.17 -27.33
N HIS A 132 29.74 -0.89 -26.96
CA HIS A 132 31.00 -1.22 -27.58
C HIS A 132 30.85 -2.22 -28.76
N CYS A 133 30.09 -3.31 -28.55
CA CYS A 133 29.95 -4.36 -29.61
C CYS A 133 28.54 -4.40 -30.24
N GLY A 134 27.56 -3.63 -29.71
CA GLY A 134 26.17 -3.62 -30.20
C GLY A 134 25.36 -4.86 -29.87
N GLU A 135 25.93 -5.81 -29.13
CA GLU A 135 25.23 -7.02 -28.72
C GLU A 135 24.11 -6.71 -27.74
N SER A 136 22.95 -7.35 -27.94
CA SER A 136 21.79 -7.23 -27.05
C SER A 136 21.86 -8.24 -25.93
N ASN A 137 21.73 -7.76 -24.70
CA ASN A 137 21.65 -8.60 -23.50
C ASN A 137 20.32 -8.34 -22.79
N THR A 138 19.64 -9.42 -22.42
CA THR A 138 18.43 -9.34 -21.59
C THR A 138 18.81 -9.46 -20.12
N HIS A 139 18.34 -8.52 -19.33
CA HIS A 139 18.53 -8.47 -17.87
C HIS A 139 17.21 -8.72 -17.19
N GLU A 140 17.24 -9.52 -16.13
CA GLU A 140 16.10 -9.74 -15.26
C GLU A 140 16.39 -9.16 -13.87
N VAL A 141 15.45 -8.37 -13.36
CA VAL A 141 15.56 -7.70 -12.06
C VAL A 141 14.38 -8.13 -11.19
N ASP A 142 14.67 -8.54 -9.96
CA ASP A 142 13.69 -8.73 -8.91
C ASP A 142 13.46 -7.40 -8.17
N LEU A 143 12.30 -6.79 -8.45
CA LEU A 143 11.91 -5.51 -7.88
C LEU A 143 11.66 -5.60 -6.36
N GLY A 144 11.19 -6.75 -5.85
CA GLY A 144 11.01 -6.97 -4.42
C GLY A 144 12.33 -6.89 -3.66
N SER A 145 13.39 -7.50 -4.21
CA SER A 145 14.76 -7.40 -3.67
C SER A 145 15.29 -5.97 -3.75
N THR A 146 14.96 -5.22 -4.80
CA THR A 146 15.34 -3.81 -4.93
C THR A 146 14.63 -2.96 -3.90
N LEU A 147 13.31 -3.14 -3.74
CA LEU A 147 12.50 -2.40 -2.78
C LEU A 147 12.98 -2.60 -1.34
N SER A 148 13.37 -3.84 -0.97
CA SER A 148 13.86 -4.16 0.38
C SER A 148 15.20 -3.50 0.74
N LYS A 149 15.94 -3.01 -0.25
CA LYS A 149 17.22 -2.30 -0.06
C LYS A 149 17.07 -0.79 0.03
N LEU A 150 15.87 -0.25 -0.26
CA LEU A 150 15.58 1.17 -0.12
C LEU A 150 15.30 1.47 1.36
N GLU A 151 16.35 1.64 2.12
CA GLU A 151 16.28 2.03 3.53
C GLU A 151 16.78 3.46 3.70
N THR A 152 16.17 4.17 4.65
CA THR A 152 16.69 5.47 5.07
C THR A 152 17.96 5.26 5.86
N PRO A 153 19.04 5.99 5.57
CA PRO A 153 20.20 6.02 6.46
C PRO A 153 19.74 6.46 7.86
N ASP A 154 20.22 5.77 8.89
CA ASP A 154 20.01 6.19 10.28
C ASP A 154 20.93 7.41 10.52
N TYR A 155 20.30 8.59 10.61
CA TYR A 155 20.95 9.84 11.03
C TYR A 155 20.58 10.14 12.48
#